data_199807e06d0c43c56cb7d113dafc0c9c
#
_entry.id   199807e06d0c43c56cb7d113dafc0c9c
#
_cell.length_a   1.000
_cell.length_b   1.000
_cell.length_c   1.000
_cell.angle_alpha   90.00
_cell.angle_beta   90.00
_cell.angle_gamma   90.00
#
_symmetry.space_group_name_H-M   'P 1'
#
loop_
_entity.id
_entity.type
_entity.pdbx_description
1 polymer ?
#
loop_
_entity_poly.entity_id
_entity_poly.type
_entity_poly.pdbx_seq_one_letter_code
_entity_poly.pdbx_strand_id
1 'polypeptide(L)'
;CKNALTEADGDYDKAMEIIRKKGQAVAAKRSEREASEGCVLAKTTGDYAVVIALKCETDFVAQNADFVKLTQDILDLAVANKCKTLDEVKALPMGNGTVQDAVVDRSGITGEKMELDGYMTVEGASTAVYNHMNRNGLCTIVAFNKNVDEQLAKQVAMQIAAMNPIAIDEDGVSEEVKQKEIEVAIEKTKAEQVQKAVEAALKKANINPAHVDSEDHMESNMAKGWITAEDVAKAKEIIATVSAEKAANLP
;
A
#
# COMPACT_ATOMS: atom_id res chain seq x y z
N CYS A 1 23.54 27.22 2.02
CA CYS A 1 24.73 27.32 2.88
C CYS A 1 25.54 28.60 2.63
N LYS A 2 26.01 28.89 1.38
CA LYS A 2 26.84 30.07 1.08
C LYS A 2 26.17 31.37 1.54
N ASN A 3 24.92 31.60 1.19
CA ASN A 3 24.19 32.83 1.56
C ASN A 3 24.03 32.99 3.08
N ALA A 4 23.80 31.89 3.79
CA ALA A 4 23.67 31.91 5.25
C ALA A 4 25.01 32.22 5.93
N LEU A 5 26.12 31.67 5.43
CA LEU A 5 27.47 32.03 5.91
C LEU A 5 27.82 33.50 5.63
N THR A 6 27.43 34.02 4.49
CA THR A 6 27.61 35.45 4.16
C THR A 6 26.76 36.33 5.09
N GLU A 7 25.52 35.97 5.34
CA GLU A 7 24.59 36.67 6.26
C GLU A 7 25.05 36.62 7.73
N ALA A 8 25.79 35.55 8.08
CA ALA A 8 26.37 35.36 9.41
C ALA A 8 27.81 35.86 9.55
N ASP A 9 28.34 36.64 8.60
CA ASP A 9 29.72 37.12 8.59
C ASP A 9 30.78 36.02 8.82
N GLY A 10 30.52 34.82 8.29
CA GLY A 10 31.42 33.67 8.42
C GLY A 10 31.26 32.87 9.72
N ASP A 11 30.41 33.29 10.63
CA ASP A 11 30.08 32.55 11.86
C ASP A 11 29.25 31.32 11.53
N TYR A 12 29.83 30.14 11.79
CA TYR A 12 29.19 28.84 11.44
C TYR A 12 27.91 28.59 12.24
N ASP A 13 27.91 28.87 13.54
CA ASP A 13 26.78 28.59 14.42
C ASP A 13 25.58 29.50 14.08
N LYS A 14 25.85 30.77 13.82
CA LYS A 14 24.83 31.71 13.32
C LYS A 14 24.33 31.32 11.94
N ALA A 15 25.19 30.86 11.04
CA ALA A 15 24.79 30.41 9.70
C ALA A 15 23.87 29.17 9.80
N MET A 16 24.15 28.25 10.71
CA MET A 16 23.30 27.07 10.98
C MET A 16 21.92 27.49 11.52
N GLU A 17 21.89 28.46 12.45
CA GLU A 17 20.62 28.99 12.95
C GLU A 17 19.78 29.67 11.86
N ILE A 18 20.41 30.42 10.97
CA ILE A 18 19.75 31.05 9.80
C ILE A 18 19.17 29.96 8.87
N ILE A 19 19.93 28.90 8.58
CA ILE A 19 19.47 27.77 7.76
C ILE A 19 18.26 27.10 8.40
N ARG A 20 18.33 26.85 9.71
CA ARG A 20 17.24 26.22 10.49
C ARG A 20 15.97 27.06 10.48
N LYS A 21 16.07 28.37 10.72
CA LYS A 21 14.93 29.30 10.62
C LYS A 21 14.31 29.32 9.23
N LYS A 22 15.14 29.32 8.18
CA LYS A 22 14.68 29.24 6.80
C LYS A 22 13.99 27.91 6.49
N GLY A 23 14.51 26.79 7.02
CA GLY A 23 13.90 25.47 6.92
C GLY A 23 12.52 25.40 7.57
N GLN A 24 12.40 25.92 8.78
CA GLN A 24 11.13 26.04 9.51
C GLN A 24 10.10 26.88 8.73
N ALA A 25 10.52 28.00 8.13
CA ALA A 25 9.65 28.83 7.31
C ALA A 25 9.17 28.12 6.03
N VAL A 26 10.02 27.29 5.42
CA VAL A 26 9.64 26.47 4.26
C VAL A 26 8.66 25.39 4.68
N ALA A 27 8.93 24.66 5.77
CA ALA A 27 8.03 23.64 6.30
C ALA A 27 6.65 24.22 6.65
N ALA A 28 6.61 25.39 7.31
CA ALA A 28 5.36 26.07 7.65
C ALA A 28 4.55 26.47 6.41
N LYS A 29 5.19 27.00 5.37
CA LYS A 29 4.51 27.40 4.11
C LYS A 29 3.99 26.21 3.31
N ARG A 30 4.50 24.99 3.57
CA ARG A 30 4.16 23.77 2.84
C ARG A 30 3.31 22.81 3.66
N SER A 31 2.91 23.20 4.88
CA SER A 31 2.12 22.34 5.79
C SER A 31 0.81 21.82 5.16
N GLU A 32 0.20 22.60 4.26
CA GLU A 32 -1.05 22.22 3.58
C GLU A 32 -0.84 21.36 2.32
N ARG A 33 0.42 21.14 1.90
CA ARG A 33 0.69 20.27 0.75
C ARG A 33 0.54 18.82 1.13
N GLU A 34 0.23 17.98 0.14
CA GLU A 34 0.19 16.54 0.30
C GLU A 34 1.59 15.95 0.11
N ALA A 35 2.03 15.12 1.05
CA ALA A 35 3.22 14.30 0.96
C ALA A 35 2.79 12.85 0.67
N SER A 36 2.66 12.51 -0.60
CA SER A 36 2.15 11.20 -1.06
C SER A 36 3.23 10.18 -1.34
N GLU A 37 4.49 10.64 -1.49
CA GLU A 37 5.66 9.79 -1.68
C GLU A 37 6.44 9.62 -0.38
N GLY A 38 7.45 8.74 -0.35
CA GLY A 38 8.27 8.58 0.84
C GLY A 38 9.14 7.34 0.85
N CYS A 39 9.80 7.15 2.00
CA CYS A 39 10.65 6.00 2.29
C CYS A 39 10.09 5.26 3.50
N VAL A 40 9.79 3.98 3.31
CA VAL A 40 9.30 3.05 4.35
C VAL A 40 10.41 2.04 4.64
N LEU A 41 10.83 1.98 5.89
CA LEU A 41 11.85 1.05 6.35
C LEU A 41 11.37 0.29 7.59
N ALA A 42 11.85 -0.93 7.73
CA ALA A 42 11.55 -1.78 8.89
C ALA A 42 12.79 -2.46 9.43
N LYS A 43 12.83 -2.71 10.73
CA LYS A 43 13.92 -3.38 11.43
C LYS A 43 13.40 -4.26 12.56
N THR A 44 14.02 -5.42 12.73
CA THR A 44 13.76 -6.34 13.86
C THR A 44 14.99 -6.49 14.74
N THR A 45 14.77 -6.72 16.04
CA THR A 45 15.79 -7.15 17.02
C THR A 45 15.55 -8.58 17.51
N GLY A 46 14.68 -9.34 16.83
CA GLY A 46 14.32 -10.70 17.18
C GLY A 46 12.97 -10.81 17.88
N ASP A 47 12.77 -10.11 18.98
CA ASP A 47 11.54 -10.08 19.79
C ASP A 47 10.69 -8.80 19.56
N TYR A 48 11.27 -7.81 18.91
CA TYR A 48 10.67 -6.50 18.66
C TYR A 48 10.95 -6.05 17.23
N ALA A 49 9.94 -5.59 16.52
CA ALA A 49 10.09 -5.05 15.20
C ALA A 49 9.38 -3.71 15.05
N VAL A 50 9.95 -2.85 14.21
CA VAL A 50 9.50 -1.48 13.93
C VAL A 50 9.40 -1.29 12.43
N VAL A 51 8.39 -0.55 12.00
CA VAL A 51 8.29 0.06 10.67
C VAL A 51 8.07 1.56 10.81
N ILE A 52 8.78 2.34 10.01
CA ILE A 52 8.58 3.79 9.91
C ILE A 52 8.32 4.20 8.46
N ALA A 53 7.61 5.31 8.30
CA ALA A 53 7.43 5.98 7.02
C ALA A 53 7.76 7.47 7.16
N LEU A 54 8.80 7.91 6.45
CA LEU A 54 9.12 9.31 6.25
C LEU A 54 8.59 9.73 4.88
N LYS A 55 7.64 10.66 4.85
CA LYS A 55 6.97 11.12 3.64
C LYS A 55 7.61 12.36 3.04
N CYS A 56 7.46 12.53 1.74
CA CYS A 56 7.86 13.69 0.94
C CYS A 56 6.89 13.92 -0.23
N GLU A 57 7.09 15.00 -0.99
CA GLU A 57 6.19 15.35 -2.10
C GLU A 57 6.47 14.53 -3.37
N THR A 58 7.75 14.21 -3.67
CA THR A 58 8.15 13.55 -4.92
C THR A 58 8.95 12.27 -4.71
N ASP A 59 8.86 11.37 -5.69
CA ASP A 59 9.64 10.14 -5.78
C ASP A 59 11.16 10.41 -5.92
N PHE A 60 11.55 11.53 -6.54
CA PHE A 60 12.96 11.95 -6.63
C PHE A 60 13.58 12.14 -5.25
N VAL A 61 12.85 12.80 -4.34
CA VAL A 61 13.30 12.99 -2.96
C VAL A 61 13.22 11.67 -2.18
N ALA A 62 12.17 10.87 -2.36
CA ALA A 62 12.01 9.57 -1.72
C ALA A 62 13.19 8.62 -2.01
N GLN A 63 13.76 8.68 -3.21
CA GLN A 63 14.91 7.87 -3.66
C GLN A 63 16.28 8.52 -3.36
N ASN A 64 16.32 9.75 -2.88
CA ASN A 64 17.55 10.44 -2.57
C ASN A 64 18.30 9.73 -1.43
N ALA A 65 19.60 9.47 -1.62
CA ALA A 65 20.41 8.74 -0.64
C ALA A 65 20.43 9.35 0.76
N ASP A 66 20.45 10.69 0.87
CA ASP A 66 20.43 11.37 2.16
C ASP A 66 19.04 11.30 2.83
N PHE A 67 17.95 11.25 2.03
CA PHE A 67 16.60 11.07 2.55
C PHE A 67 16.41 9.65 3.10
N VAL A 68 16.84 8.65 2.34
CA VAL A 68 16.84 7.24 2.78
C VAL A 68 17.72 7.06 4.01
N LYS A 69 18.90 7.70 4.04
CA LYS A 69 19.78 7.66 5.20
C LYS A 69 19.15 8.30 6.44
N LEU A 70 18.50 9.44 6.30
CA LEU A 70 17.78 10.07 7.42
C LEU A 70 16.69 9.12 7.96
N THR A 71 15.92 8.49 7.07
CA THR A 71 14.91 7.50 7.47
C THR A 71 15.53 6.33 8.22
N GLN A 72 16.69 5.82 7.76
CA GLN A 72 17.41 4.73 8.43
C GLN A 72 17.94 5.17 9.81
N ASP A 73 18.52 6.35 9.91
CA ASP A 73 19.05 6.87 11.17
C ASP A 73 17.92 7.05 12.20
N ILE A 74 16.74 7.52 11.77
CA ILE A 74 15.55 7.62 12.64
C ILE A 74 15.08 6.23 13.08
N LEU A 75 15.01 5.27 12.16
CA LEU A 75 14.63 3.88 12.47
C LEU A 75 15.59 3.27 13.52
N ASP A 76 16.89 3.44 13.33
CA ASP A 76 17.90 2.91 14.24
C ASP A 76 17.80 3.52 15.63
N LEU A 77 17.54 4.83 15.74
CA LEU A 77 17.29 5.50 17.00
C LEU A 77 16.00 4.99 17.68
N ALA A 78 14.92 4.84 16.93
CA ALA A 78 13.64 4.34 17.44
C ALA A 78 13.78 2.92 18.01
N VAL A 79 14.49 2.05 17.28
CA VAL A 79 14.77 0.66 17.71
C VAL A 79 15.66 0.62 18.96
N ALA A 80 16.74 1.41 18.98
CA ALA A 80 17.67 1.46 20.11
C ALA A 80 16.99 1.93 21.40
N ASN A 81 16.02 2.83 21.30
CA ASN A 81 15.26 3.36 22.43
C ASN A 81 13.96 2.60 22.71
N LYS A 82 13.64 1.55 21.92
CA LYS A 82 12.39 0.79 22.03
C LYS A 82 11.14 1.68 22.11
N CYS A 83 11.09 2.74 21.29
CA CYS A 83 9.96 3.66 21.26
C CYS A 83 8.66 2.91 20.92
N LYS A 84 7.57 3.29 21.58
CA LYS A 84 6.25 2.69 21.36
C LYS A 84 5.32 3.57 20.55
N THR A 85 5.59 4.86 20.52
CA THR A 85 4.75 5.85 19.85
C THR A 85 5.55 6.73 18.89
N LEU A 86 4.88 7.29 17.91
CA LEU A 86 5.46 8.25 16.98
C LEU A 86 5.99 9.49 17.68
N ASP A 87 5.29 9.97 18.72
CA ASP A 87 5.68 11.16 19.46
C ASP A 87 6.98 10.94 20.24
N GLU A 88 7.17 9.73 20.80
CA GLU A 88 8.44 9.36 21.41
C GLU A 88 9.58 9.41 20.39
N VAL A 89 9.37 8.89 19.18
CA VAL A 89 10.38 8.92 18.10
C VAL A 89 10.71 10.36 17.71
N LYS A 90 9.70 11.20 17.49
CA LYS A 90 9.87 12.62 17.13
C LYS A 90 10.68 13.41 18.17
N ALA A 91 10.56 13.06 19.45
CA ALA A 91 11.23 13.71 20.55
C ALA A 91 12.66 13.22 20.80
N LEU A 92 13.10 12.12 20.17
CA LEU A 92 14.46 11.59 20.38
C LEU A 92 15.52 12.61 19.97
N PRO A 93 16.61 12.72 20.73
CA PRO A 93 17.75 13.55 20.36
C PRO A 93 18.38 13.08 19.05
N MET A 94 18.57 14.00 18.11
CA MET A 94 19.24 13.74 16.84
C MET A 94 20.04 14.97 16.39
N GLY A 95 21.35 14.83 16.26
CA GLY A 95 22.22 15.95 15.95
C GLY A 95 22.15 17.07 17.01
N ASN A 96 21.91 18.30 16.58
CA ASN A 96 21.78 19.48 17.46
C ASN A 96 20.32 19.75 17.91
N GLY A 97 19.42 18.81 17.73
CA GLY A 97 18.01 18.96 18.06
C GLY A 97 17.33 17.62 18.29
N THR A 98 16.11 17.50 17.81
CA THR A 98 15.30 16.29 17.85
C THR A 98 15.17 15.64 16.47
N VAL A 99 14.62 14.44 16.39
CA VAL A 99 14.22 13.81 15.14
C VAL A 99 13.26 14.71 14.34
N GLN A 100 12.29 15.33 15.01
CA GLN A 100 11.37 16.28 14.36
C GLN A 100 12.13 17.48 13.75
N ASP A 101 13.12 18.02 14.47
CA ASP A 101 13.96 19.10 13.95
C ASP A 101 14.76 18.65 12.70
N ALA A 102 15.31 17.43 12.71
CA ALA A 102 16.05 16.91 11.57
C ALA A 102 15.17 16.74 10.32
N VAL A 103 13.90 16.33 10.50
CA VAL A 103 12.91 16.26 9.41
C VAL A 103 12.60 17.65 8.85
N VAL A 104 12.40 18.65 9.73
CA VAL A 104 12.16 20.06 9.32
C VAL A 104 13.38 20.63 8.61
N ASP A 105 14.59 20.39 9.09
CA ASP A 105 15.83 20.83 8.47
C ASP A 105 15.98 20.22 7.06
N ARG A 106 15.65 18.94 6.90
CA ARG A 106 15.68 18.29 5.59
C ARG A 106 14.64 18.87 4.62
N SER A 107 13.43 19.17 5.09
CA SER A 107 12.41 19.90 4.33
C SER A 107 12.93 21.27 3.84
N GLY A 108 13.67 21.99 4.68
CA GLY A 108 14.33 23.25 4.30
C GLY A 108 15.40 23.11 3.22
N ILE A 109 16.15 21.99 3.23
CA ILE A 109 17.20 21.71 2.24
C ILE A 109 16.62 21.38 0.87
N THR A 110 15.61 20.49 0.85
CA THR A 110 14.99 20.02 -0.40
C THR A 110 13.95 20.97 -0.94
N GLY A 111 13.34 21.76 -0.06
CA GLY A 111 12.21 22.63 -0.41
C GLY A 111 10.89 21.87 -0.56
N GLU A 112 10.78 20.62 -0.11
CA GLU A 112 9.56 19.83 -0.10
C GLU A 112 8.98 19.69 1.30
N LYS A 113 7.65 19.49 1.41
CA LYS A 113 7.03 19.04 2.67
C LYS A 113 7.61 17.67 3.02
N MET A 114 7.98 17.49 4.29
CA MET A 114 8.35 16.21 4.84
C MET A 114 7.60 15.97 6.14
N GLU A 115 7.20 14.72 6.34
CA GLU A 115 6.41 14.33 7.49
C GLU A 115 6.76 12.91 7.93
N LEU A 116 7.17 12.76 9.17
CA LEU A 116 7.27 11.45 9.82
C LEU A 116 5.91 11.16 10.44
N ASP A 117 5.05 10.39 9.75
CA ASP A 117 3.68 10.10 10.19
C ASP A 117 3.37 8.60 10.32
N GLY A 118 4.18 7.75 9.71
CA GLY A 118 4.04 6.29 9.83
C GLY A 118 4.99 5.71 10.86
N TYR A 119 4.46 5.14 11.93
CA TYR A 119 5.22 4.41 12.95
C TYR A 119 4.37 3.30 13.54
N MET A 120 4.87 2.07 13.47
CA MET A 120 4.22 0.91 14.06
C MET A 120 5.26 -0.02 14.65
N THR A 121 4.88 -0.70 15.73
CA THR A 121 5.71 -1.70 16.41
C THR A 121 4.94 -2.97 16.68
N VAL A 122 5.64 -4.09 16.70
CA VAL A 122 5.13 -5.38 17.17
C VAL A 122 6.16 -6.05 18.08
N GLU A 123 5.68 -6.78 19.08
CA GLU A 123 6.48 -7.55 20.02
C GLU A 123 5.95 -8.98 20.10
N GLY A 124 6.85 -9.96 20.24
CA GLY A 124 6.49 -11.36 20.34
C GLY A 124 7.68 -12.26 20.68
N ALA A 125 7.46 -13.56 20.74
CA ALA A 125 8.54 -14.52 20.96
C ALA A 125 9.57 -14.50 19.81
N SER A 126 9.13 -14.19 18.60
CA SER A 126 9.98 -13.83 17.47
C SER A 126 9.25 -12.83 16.55
N THR A 127 10.03 -12.04 15.82
CA THR A 127 9.49 -11.08 14.85
C THR A 127 10.19 -11.21 13.50
N ALA A 128 9.53 -10.80 12.44
CA ALA A 128 10.13 -10.72 11.12
C ALA A 128 9.73 -9.42 10.41
N VAL A 129 10.56 -9.01 9.47
CA VAL A 129 10.34 -7.85 8.62
C VAL A 129 10.55 -8.23 7.15
N TYR A 130 9.83 -7.56 6.27
CA TYR A 130 10.01 -7.69 4.83
C TYR A 130 9.91 -6.31 4.17
N ASN A 131 10.91 -5.97 3.36
CA ASN A 131 10.90 -4.79 2.49
C ASN A 131 10.64 -5.26 1.05
N HIS A 132 9.51 -4.86 0.49
CA HIS A 132 9.08 -5.33 -0.82
C HIS A 132 10.03 -4.86 -1.92
N MET A 133 10.66 -5.82 -2.59
CA MET A 133 11.62 -5.61 -3.69
C MET A 133 12.79 -4.67 -3.33
N ASN A 134 13.05 -4.42 -2.06
CA ASN A 134 14.04 -3.45 -1.56
C ASN A 134 13.86 -2.01 -2.14
N ARG A 135 12.63 -1.63 -2.45
CA ARG A 135 12.30 -0.31 -3.03
C ARG A 135 11.91 0.73 -1.99
N ASN A 136 11.87 0.35 -0.71
CA ASN A 136 11.54 1.24 0.42
C ASN A 136 10.16 1.94 0.29
N GLY A 137 9.23 1.35 -0.46
CA GLY A 137 7.87 1.87 -0.62
C GLY A 137 6.83 1.08 0.17
N LEU A 138 7.15 -0.17 0.54
CA LEU A 138 6.28 -1.07 1.28
C LEU A 138 7.11 -1.97 2.17
N CYS A 139 6.85 -1.93 3.47
CA CYS A 139 7.41 -2.87 4.43
C CYS A 139 6.30 -3.51 5.26
N THR A 140 6.53 -4.75 5.69
CA THR A 140 5.69 -5.43 6.66
C THR A 140 6.50 -5.84 7.88
N ILE A 141 5.84 -5.82 9.03
CA ILE A 141 6.35 -6.36 10.29
C ILE A 141 5.36 -7.38 10.83
N VAL A 142 5.85 -8.45 11.41
CA VAL A 142 5.02 -9.50 12.01
C VAL A 142 5.64 -10.00 13.30
N ALA A 143 4.82 -10.26 14.31
CA ALA A 143 5.21 -10.90 15.55
C ALA A 143 4.51 -12.26 15.69
N PHE A 144 5.23 -13.21 16.26
CA PHE A 144 4.75 -14.56 16.53
C PHE A 144 4.72 -14.81 18.03
N ASN A 145 3.76 -15.58 18.49
CA ASN A 145 3.64 -16.00 19.89
C ASN A 145 4.60 -17.17 20.27
N LYS A 146 5.35 -17.67 19.30
CA LYS A 146 6.40 -18.71 19.46
C LYS A 146 7.60 -18.35 18.60
N ASN A 147 8.74 -18.98 18.90
CA ASN A 147 9.91 -18.90 18.04
C ASN A 147 9.61 -19.60 16.71
N VAL A 148 9.80 -18.90 15.62
CA VAL A 148 9.61 -19.35 14.25
C VAL A 148 10.95 -19.26 13.53
N ASP A 149 11.22 -20.24 12.67
CA ASP A 149 12.38 -20.21 11.78
C ASP A 149 12.42 -18.90 10.96
N GLU A 150 13.58 -18.28 10.85
CA GLU A 150 13.75 -16.96 10.23
C GLU A 150 13.26 -16.94 8.79
N GLN A 151 13.54 -17.99 8.01
CA GLN A 151 13.12 -18.07 6.63
C GLN A 151 11.60 -18.19 6.51
N LEU A 152 10.97 -18.99 7.34
CA LEU A 152 9.52 -19.15 7.39
C LEU A 152 8.85 -17.84 7.85
N ALA A 153 9.38 -17.21 8.88
CA ALA A 153 8.87 -15.93 9.38
C ALA A 153 8.92 -14.83 8.32
N LYS A 154 10.01 -14.78 7.53
CA LYS A 154 10.14 -13.86 6.40
C LYS A 154 9.14 -14.17 5.27
N GLN A 155 8.87 -15.44 5.00
CA GLN A 155 7.85 -15.84 4.01
C GLN A 155 6.44 -15.38 4.44
N VAL A 156 6.10 -15.48 5.73
CA VAL A 156 4.85 -14.96 6.27
C VAL A 156 4.78 -13.43 6.10
N ALA A 157 5.85 -12.69 6.44
CA ALA A 157 5.89 -11.24 6.23
C ALA A 157 5.73 -10.86 4.75
N MET A 158 6.31 -11.63 3.84
CA MET A 158 6.16 -11.47 2.39
C MET A 158 4.70 -11.72 1.95
N GLN A 159 4.06 -12.76 2.50
CA GLN A 159 2.65 -13.07 2.21
C GLN A 159 1.72 -11.96 2.70
N ILE A 160 1.99 -11.36 3.86
CA ILE A 160 1.25 -10.21 4.37
C ILE A 160 1.36 -9.03 3.40
N ALA A 161 2.56 -8.74 2.86
CA ALA A 161 2.74 -7.69 1.86
C ALA A 161 1.94 -7.95 0.57
N ALA A 162 1.86 -9.21 0.14
CA ALA A 162 1.17 -9.60 -1.08
C ALA A 162 -0.35 -9.58 -0.95
N MET A 163 -0.87 -10.04 0.21
CA MET A 163 -2.31 -10.24 0.41
C MET A 163 -3.01 -9.08 1.11
N ASN A 164 -2.25 -8.19 1.74
CA ASN A 164 -2.75 -7.03 2.49
C ASN A 164 -3.96 -7.39 3.38
N PRO A 165 -3.81 -8.36 4.31
CA PRO A 165 -4.91 -8.80 5.16
C PRO A 165 -5.39 -7.67 6.07
N ILE A 166 -6.70 -7.58 6.29
CA ILE A 166 -7.31 -6.54 7.14
C ILE A 166 -7.27 -6.90 8.63
N ALA A 167 -7.06 -8.17 8.96
CA ALA A 167 -6.96 -8.67 10.34
C ALA A 167 -6.14 -9.96 10.39
N ILE A 168 -5.77 -10.37 11.61
CA ILE A 168 -5.05 -11.63 11.86
C ILE A 168 -6.00 -12.83 11.77
N ASP A 169 -7.24 -12.64 12.21
CA ASP A 169 -8.30 -13.66 12.23
C ASP A 169 -9.69 -13.02 12.04
N GLU A 170 -10.72 -13.85 12.05
CA GLU A 170 -12.10 -13.43 11.84
C GLU A 170 -12.60 -12.47 12.94
N ASP A 171 -12.13 -12.60 14.17
CA ASP A 171 -12.55 -11.76 15.29
C ASP A 171 -12.09 -10.31 15.12
N GLY A 172 -10.98 -10.10 14.39
CA GLY A 172 -10.46 -8.79 14.04
C GLY A 172 -11.19 -8.11 12.88
N VAL A 173 -12.14 -8.79 12.21
CA VAL A 173 -12.92 -8.24 11.09
C VAL A 173 -14.25 -7.71 11.59
N SER A 174 -14.57 -6.44 11.28
CA SER A 174 -15.86 -5.87 11.68
C SER A 174 -17.05 -6.56 11.01
N GLU A 175 -18.18 -6.63 11.70
CA GLU A 175 -19.42 -7.22 11.17
C GLU A 175 -19.90 -6.53 9.90
N GLU A 176 -19.68 -5.22 9.77
CA GLU A 176 -20.00 -4.45 8.55
C GLU A 176 -19.21 -4.96 7.35
N VAL A 177 -17.90 -5.20 7.52
CA VAL A 177 -17.04 -5.74 6.45
C VAL A 177 -17.46 -7.16 6.10
N LYS A 178 -17.72 -8.02 7.10
CA LYS A 178 -18.20 -9.39 6.87
C LYS A 178 -19.50 -9.40 6.09
N GLN A 179 -20.47 -8.58 6.48
CA GLN A 179 -21.77 -8.49 5.81
C GLN A 179 -21.62 -8.04 4.34
N LYS A 180 -20.77 -7.05 4.09
CA LYS A 180 -20.50 -6.56 2.74
C LYS A 180 -19.85 -7.63 1.86
N GLU A 181 -18.88 -8.39 2.40
CA GLU A 181 -18.26 -9.50 1.67
C GLU A 181 -19.24 -10.63 1.38
N ILE A 182 -20.15 -10.93 2.30
CA ILE A 182 -21.24 -11.90 2.09
C ILE A 182 -22.16 -11.45 0.97
N GLU A 183 -22.58 -10.19 0.94
CA GLU A 183 -23.42 -9.63 -0.12
C GLU A 183 -22.75 -9.74 -1.49
N VAL A 184 -21.47 -9.35 -1.57
CA VAL A 184 -20.67 -9.47 -2.80
C VAL A 184 -20.54 -10.92 -3.24
N ALA A 185 -20.29 -11.85 -2.31
CA ALA A 185 -20.18 -13.28 -2.58
C ALA A 185 -21.51 -13.87 -3.09
N ILE A 186 -22.64 -13.45 -2.54
CA ILE A 186 -23.97 -13.86 -2.98
C ILE A 186 -24.22 -13.36 -4.41
N GLU A 187 -24.00 -12.09 -4.69
CA GLU A 187 -24.17 -11.51 -6.04
C GLU A 187 -23.28 -12.21 -7.07
N LYS A 188 -22.00 -12.43 -6.74
CA LYS A 188 -21.07 -13.15 -7.60
C LYS A 188 -21.55 -14.58 -7.86
N THR A 189 -21.98 -15.30 -6.84
CA THR A 189 -22.49 -16.67 -6.97
C THR A 189 -23.74 -16.73 -7.83
N LYS A 190 -24.67 -15.76 -7.67
CA LYS A 190 -25.86 -15.65 -8.52
C LYS A 190 -25.46 -15.41 -9.98
N ALA A 191 -24.56 -14.48 -10.26
CA ALA A 191 -24.07 -14.20 -11.60
C ALA A 191 -23.40 -15.43 -12.24
N GLU A 192 -22.54 -16.14 -11.50
CA GLU A 192 -21.90 -17.37 -11.98
C GLU A 192 -22.92 -18.49 -12.30
N GLN A 193 -23.97 -18.62 -11.50
CA GLN A 193 -25.02 -19.60 -11.76
C GLN A 193 -25.83 -19.26 -13.01
N VAL A 194 -26.14 -17.98 -13.23
CA VAL A 194 -26.79 -17.52 -14.46
C VAL A 194 -25.89 -17.79 -15.66
N GLN A 195 -24.62 -17.42 -15.59
CA GLN A 195 -23.66 -17.65 -16.67
C GLN A 195 -23.55 -19.15 -17.02
N LYS A 196 -23.40 -20.01 -16.04
CA LYS A 196 -23.34 -21.48 -16.25
C LYS A 196 -24.59 -22.01 -16.93
N ALA A 197 -25.77 -21.52 -16.55
CA ALA A 197 -27.03 -21.93 -17.18
C ALA A 197 -27.09 -21.46 -18.66
N VAL A 198 -26.68 -20.24 -18.95
CA VAL A 198 -26.59 -19.71 -20.32
C VAL A 198 -25.61 -20.52 -21.15
N GLU A 199 -24.41 -20.77 -20.66
CA GLU A 199 -23.41 -21.60 -21.36
C GLU A 199 -23.91 -23.01 -21.66
N ALA A 200 -24.59 -23.62 -20.71
CA ALA A 200 -25.19 -24.95 -20.91
C ALA A 200 -26.30 -24.94 -21.99
N ALA A 201 -27.11 -23.89 -22.01
CA ALA A 201 -28.17 -23.73 -23.01
C ALA A 201 -27.59 -23.46 -24.42
N LEU A 202 -26.58 -22.63 -24.54
CA LEU A 202 -25.84 -22.38 -25.78
C LEU A 202 -25.20 -23.66 -26.32
N LYS A 203 -24.53 -24.43 -25.49
CA LYS A 203 -23.95 -25.73 -25.89
C LYS A 203 -25.00 -26.73 -26.35
N LYS A 204 -26.18 -26.77 -25.74
CA LYS A 204 -27.32 -27.59 -26.23
C LYS A 204 -27.84 -27.15 -27.60
N ALA A 205 -27.70 -25.88 -27.90
CA ALA A 205 -28.05 -25.31 -29.20
C ALA A 205 -26.95 -25.44 -30.27
N ASN A 206 -25.84 -26.14 -29.94
CA ASN A 206 -24.62 -26.26 -30.74
C ASN A 206 -23.92 -24.92 -31.01
N ILE A 207 -24.07 -23.94 -30.14
CA ILE A 207 -23.39 -22.66 -30.22
C ILE A 207 -22.25 -22.65 -29.18
N ASN A 208 -21.03 -22.33 -29.63
CA ASN A 208 -19.90 -22.20 -28.72
C ASN A 208 -20.04 -20.92 -27.90
N PRO A 209 -20.15 -21.00 -26.55
CA PRO A 209 -20.31 -19.82 -25.70
C PRO A 209 -19.20 -18.76 -25.89
N ALA A 210 -17.95 -19.16 -26.12
CA ALA A 210 -16.82 -18.25 -26.32
C ALA A 210 -16.91 -17.44 -27.63
N HIS A 211 -17.79 -17.82 -28.57
CA HIS A 211 -17.98 -17.07 -29.80
C HIS A 211 -19.07 -15.99 -29.69
N VAL A 212 -19.85 -16.02 -28.59
CA VAL A 212 -21.05 -15.19 -28.41
C VAL A 212 -21.08 -14.53 -26.99
N ASP A 213 -19.96 -14.45 -26.35
CA ASP A 213 -19.81 -13.91 -24.97
C ASP A 213 -19.86 -12.38 -24.91
N SER A 214 -19.64 -11.70 -26.03
CA SER A 214 -19.77 -10.25 -26.18
C SER A 214 -20.21 -9.87 -27.58
N GLU A 215 -20.73 -8.65 -27.76
CA GLU A 215 -21.12 -8.15 -29.10
C GLU A 215 -19.92 -8.07 -30.06
N ASP A 216 -18.79 -7.59 -29.56
CA ASP A 216 -17.55 -7.52 -30.36
C ASP A 216 -17.08 -8.90 -30.83
N HIS A 217 -17.20 -9.92 -29.99
CA HIS A 217 -16.89 -11.31 -30.37
C HIS A 217 -17.89 -11.87 -31.36
N MET A 218 -19.18 -11.58 -31.21
CA MET A 218 -20.20 -11.97 -32.19
C MET A 218 -19.90 -11.38 -33.57
N GLU A 219 -19.62 -10.09 -33.67
CA GLU A 219 -19.29 -9.43 -34.94
C GLU A 219 -17.99 -9.96 -35.53
N SER A 220 -16.92 -10.07 -34.73
CA SER A 220 -15.63 -10.59 -35.18
C SER A 220 -15.73 -12.03 -35.68
N ASN A 221 -16.48 -12.88 -34.98
CA ASN A 221 -16.61 -14.30 -35.32
C ASN A 221 -17.55 -14.51 -36.53
N MET A 222 -18.54 -13.64 -36.73
CA MET A 222 -19.32 -13.60 -37.99
C MET A 222 -18.44 -13.22 -39.18
N ALA A 223 -17.60 -12.17 -39.03
CA ALA A 223 -16.69 -11.75 -40.07
C ALA A 223 -15.68 -12.83 -40.49
N LYS A 224 -15.28 -13.68 -39.52
CA LYS A 224 -14.40 -14.85 -39.75
C LYS A 224 -15.13 -16.08 -40.30
N GLY A 225 -16.44 -16.04 -40.38
CA GLY A 225 -17.27 -17.18 -40.81
C GLY A 225 -17.36 -18.33 -39.78
N TRP A 226 -17.05 -18.07 -38.50
CA TRP A 226 -17.13 -19.08 -37.46
C TRP A 226 -18.53 -19.27 -36.89
N ILE A 227 -19.37 -18.25 -37.00
CA ILE A 227 -20.78 -18.26 -36.65
C ILE A 227 -21.61 -17.54 -37.73
N THR A 228 -22.88 -17.85 -37.82
CA THR A 228 -23.82 -17.21 -38.75
C THR A 228 -24.65 -16.13 -38.07
N ALA A 229 -25.32 -15.28 -38.85
CA ALA A 229 -26.25 -14.29 -38.29
C ALA A 229 -27.45 -14.97 -37.58
N GLU A 230 -27.85 -16.18 -38.04
CA GLU A 230 -28.88 -16.99 -37.40
C GLU A 230 -28.40 -17.50 -36.03
N ASP A 231 -27.14 -17.97 -35.92
CA ASP A 231 -26.53 -18.38 -34.65
C ASP A 231 -26.49 -17.23 -33.65
N VAL A 232 -26.15 -16.01 -34.11
CA VAL A 232 -26.12 -14.82 -33.25
C VAL A 232 -27.52 -14.45 -32.76
N ALA A 233 -28.53 -14.46 -33.65
CA ALA A 233 -29.90 -14.17 -33.22
C ALA A 233 -30.42 -15.18 -32.21
N LYS A 234 -30.16 -16.47 -32.43
CA LYS A 234 -30.50 -17.56 -31.52
C LYS A 234 -29.75 -17.46 -30.19
N ALA A 235 -28.47 -17.11 -30.23
CA ALA A 235 -27.67 -16.91 -29.01
C ALA A 235 -28.22 -15.76 -28.18
N LYS A 236 -28.56 -14.62 -28.78
CA LYS A 236 -29.14 -13.46 -28.07
C LYS A 236 -30.47 -13.83 -27.40
N GLU A 237 -31.33 -14.60 -28.08
CA GLU A 237 -32.60 -15.08 -27.52
C GLU A 237 -32.34 -16.02 -26.31
N ILE A 238 -31.45 -17.00 -26.45
CA ILE A 238 -31.09 -17.92 -25.38
C ILE A 238 -30.53 -17.18 -24.17
N ILE A 239 -29.59 -16.26 -24.41
CA ILE A 239 -28.97 -15.47 -23.36
C ILE A 239 -30.04 -14.68 -22.59
N ALA A 240 -30.92 -13.97 -23.30
CA ALA A 240 -31.96 -13.16 -22.66
C ALA A 240 -32.96 -14.01 -21.86
N THR A 241 -33.47 -15.09 -22.45
CA THR A 241 -34.49 -15.96 -21.82
C THR A 241 -33.93 -16.70 -20.62
N VAL A 242 -32.79 -17.38 -20.79
CA VAL A 242 -32.20 -18.21 -19.72
C VAL A 242 -31.68 -17.34 -18.58
N SER A 243 -31.11 -16.16 -18.87
CA SER A 243 -30.67 -15.23 -17.83
C SER A 243 -31.85 -14.75 -16.98
N ALA A 244 -32.98 -14.38 -17.62
CA ALA A 244 -34.17 -13.93 -16.90
C ALA A 244 -34.81 -15.06 -16.06
N GLU A 245 -34.98 -16.23 -16.64
CA GLU A 245 -35.54 -17.40 -15.93
C GLU A 245 -34.67 -17.83 -14.76
N LYS A 246 -33.35 -17.90 -14.96
CA LYS A 246 -32.44 -18.34 -13.91
C LYS A 246 -32.34 -17.31 -12.80
N ALA A 247 -32.26 -16.02 -13.12
CA ALA A 247 -32.23 -14.94 -12.13
C ALA A 247 -33.50 -14.90 -11.28
N ALA A 248 -34.67 -15.13 -11.86
CA ALA A 248 -35.95 -15.16 -11.16
C ALA A 248 -36.08 -16.37 -10.17
N ASN A 249 -35.33 -17.43 -10.41
CA ASN A 249 -35.39 -18.68 -9.60
C ASN A 249 -34.19 -18.84 -8.63
N LEU A 250 -33.32 -17.82 -8.51
CA LEU A 250 -32.28 -17.82 -7.48
C LEU A 250 -32.80 -17.19 -6.18
N PRO A 251 -32.50 -17.78 -5.01
CA PRO A 251 -32.90 -17.27 -3.72
C PRO A 251 -32.22 -15.95 -3.36
#